data_a1f3d110f2cca85128229e5057d68039
#
_entry.id   a1f3d110f2cca85128229e5057d68039
#
_cell.length_a   1.000
_cell.length_b   1.000
_cell.length_c   1.000
_cell.angle_alpha   90.00
_cell.angle_beta   90.00
_cell.angle_gamma   90.00
#
_symmetry.space_group_name_H-M   'P 1'
#
loop_
_entity.id
_entity.type
_entity.pdbx_description
1 polymer ?
#
loop_
_entity_poly.entity_id
_entity_poly.type
_entity_poly.pdbx_seq_one_letter_code
_entity_poly.pdbx_strand_id
1 'polypeptide(L)'
;MRGTSFVIGLLAWLFVGIASAHNWQDDFSNAIDSKAAWTGDWEHFAINKHGQLQSQVSQAAESALFHTNTCAIHAEWQCWVRISGNCSAQNQLRFYLTLTDKDINSDGYFVQIGGTNKNITLYEQNNGTSTKIIEHPQRIKCLDGSASYVNVRVTRDADGLFHLFSWIEGKDSTWVEEGVAFVPMVQSAYSAVYVRNSKTRGYDFYIDNVQVRGEQQQSPLGNQTTYDKASATLLSDNLSPNHDGWEDEVCIQALVPNDDYIATCAVYTANGMLVKTLCQQTTISQSETLCWDGTTLQGNTAEIGVYVLYIELRNQHTHHTLRQRMAVSLTR
;
A
#
# COMPACT_ATOMS: atom_id res chain seq x y z
N MET A 1 26.48 -54.12 37.88
CA MET A 1 25.53 -53.91 36.76
C MET A 1 25.24 -52.40 36.71
N ARG A 2 25.76 -51.71 35.74
CA ARG A 2 25.55 -50.24 35.55
C ARG A 2 24.42 -50.08 34.52
N GLY A 3 23.31 -49.47 34.93
CA GLY A 3 22.23 -49.10 34.04
C GLY A 3 22.53 -47.77 33.37
N THR A 4 22.59 -47.76 32.06
CA THR A 4 22.70 -46.57 31.21
C THR A 4 21.30 -46.05 30.88
N SER A 5 20.93 -44.88 31.41
CA SER A 5 19.71 -44.18 31.01
C SER A 5 19.94 -43.47 29.67
N PHE A 6 19.16 -43.85 28.67
CA PHE A 6 19.06 -43.12 27.40
C PHE A 6 18.08 -41.97 27.59
N VAL A 7 18.59 -40.73 27.43
CA VAL A 7 17.75 -39.55 27.30
C VAL A 7 17.38 -39.40 25.83
N ILE A 8 16.11 -39.63 25.49
CA ILE A 8 15.59 -39.35 24.15
C ILE A 8 15.26 -37.86 24.10
N GLY A 9 16.12 -37.11 23.44
CA GLY A 9 15.85 -35.70 23.11
C GLY A 9 14.75 -35.62 22.04
N LEU A 10 13.60 -35.11 22.42
CA LEU A 10 12.55 -34.71 21.46
C LEU A 10 13.04 -33.47 20.69
N LEU A 11 13.44 -33.63 19.44
CA LEU A 11 13.60 -32.51 18.50
C LEU A 11 12.19 -32.04 18.12
N ALA A 12 11.74 -30.94 18.71
CA ALA A 12 10.60 -30.21 18.24
C ALA A 12 10.94 -29.56 16.89
N TRP A 13 10.42 -30.08 15.80
CA TRP A 13 10.44 -29.41 14.51
C TRP A 13 9.51 -28.17 14.60
N LEU A 14 10.12 -26.99 14.66
CA LEU A 14 9.37 -25.75 14.38
C LEU A 14 8.91 -25.81 12.91
N PHE A 15 7.64 -26.11 12.70
CA PHE A 15 6.99 -25.79 11.45
C PHE A 15 6.81 -24.27 11.40
N VAL A 16 7.77 -23.57 10.79
CA VAL A 16 7.51 -22.24 10.27
C VAL A 16 6.47 -22.41 9.19
N GLY A 17 5.23 -22.00 9.49
CA GLY A 17 4.16 -21.99 8.50
C GLY A 17 4.61 -21.09 7.34
N ILE A 18 4.92 -21.69 6.20
CA ILE A 18 5.17 -20.97 4.96
C ILE A 18 3.82 -20.33 4.61
N ALA A 19 3.74 -18.99 4.65
CA ALA A 19 2.59 -18.27 4.10
C ALA A 19 2.44 -18.72 2.64
N SER A 20 1.30 -19.33 2.30
CA SER A 20 1.10 -19.84 0.95
C SER A 20 0.98 -18.65 0.01
N ALA A 21 1.88 -18.56 -0.97
CA ALA A 21 1.77 -17.61 -2.04
C ALA A 21 0.43 -17.80 -2.77
N HIS A 22 -0.38 -16.76 -2.85
CA HIS A 22 -1.64 -16.78 -3.58
C HIS A 22 -1.47 -15.98 -4.87
N ASN A 23 -0.98 -16.68 -5.91
CA ASN A 23 -0.74 -16.06 -7.21
C ASN A 23 -1.91 -16.36 -8.14
N TRP A 24 -2.37 -15.37 -8.86
CA TRP A 24 -3.36 -15.52 -9.91
C TRP A 24 -3.09 -14.54 -11.06
N GLN A 25 -3.61 -14.88 -12.23
CA GLN A 25 -3.53 -14.03 -13.41
C GLN A 25 -4.74 -14.27 -14.30
N ASP A 26 -5.13 -13.25 -15.07
CA ASP A 26 -6.14 -13.35 -16.11
C ASP A 26 -5.73 -12.47 -17.29
N ASP A 27 -5.57 -13.08 -18.46
CA ASP A 27 -5.34 -12.43 -19.75
C ASP A 27 -6.63 -12.36 -20.59
N PHE A 28 -7.76 -12.71 -19.99
CA PHE A 28 -9.09 -12.73 -20.59
C PHE A 28 -9.20 -13.53 -21.92
N SER A 29 -8.21 -14.36 -22.23
CA SER A 29 -8.23 -15.22 -23.44
C SER A 29 -9.27 -16.32 -23.36
N ASN A 30 -9.62 -16.77 -22.15
CA ASN A 30 -10.69 -17.72 -21.89
C ASN A 30 -11.86 -17.06 -21.15
N ALA A 31 -12.87 -16.66 -21.91
CA ALA A 31 -14.03 -15.96 -21.40
C ALA A 31 -14.86 -16.76 -20.36
N ILE A 32 -14.83 -18.10 -20.41
CA ILE A 32 -15.54 -18.94 -19.46
C ILE A 32 -14.85 -18.87 -18.09
N ASP A 33 -13.54 -19.06 -18.08
CA ASP A 33 -12.75 -19.06 -16.84
C ASP A 33 -12.75 -17.66 -16.21
N SER A 34 -12.56 -16.60 -17.02
CA SER A 34 -12.63 -15.23 -16.52
C SER A 34 -14.00 -14.91 -15.89
N LYS A 35 -15.11 -15.32 -16.54
CA LYS A 35 -16.45 -15.11 -15.98
C LYS A 35 -16.71 -15.91 -14.70
N ALA A 36 -16.03 -17.02 -14.49
CA ALA A 36 -16.12 -17.80 -13.27
C ALA A 36 -15.28 -17.19 -12.13
N ALA A 37 -14.14 -16.58 -12.48
CA ALA A 37 -13.20 -16.00 -11.51
C ALA A 37 -13.63 -14.60 -11.02
N TRP A 38 -14.18 -13.78 -11.91
CA TRP A 38 -14.61 -12.43 -11.61
C TRP A 38 -16.12 -12.36 -11.35
N THR A 39 -16.51 -11.53 -10.40
CA THR A 39 -17.92 -11.33 -10.00
C THR A 39 -18.24 -9.83 -9.95
N GLY A 40 -19.46 -9.44 -10.29
CA GLY A 40 -19.90 -8.04 -10.31
C GLY A 40 -20.73 -7.72 -11.57
N ASP A 41 -20.56 -6.54 -12.12
CA ASP A 41 -21.39 -5.93 -13.16
C ASP A 41 -21.06 -6.45 -14.57
N TRP A 42 -21.10 -7.77 -14.78
CA TRP A 42 -20.75 -8.39 -16.06
C TRP A 42 -21.62 -7.90 -17.22
N GLU A 43 -22.82 -7.40 -16.98
CA GLU A 43 -23.69 -6.77 -17.99
C GLU A 43 -23.09 -5.47 -18.55
N HIS A 44 -22.12 -4.87 -17.85
CA HIS A 44 -21.40 -3.66 -18.25
C HIS A 44 -20.02 -3.96 -18.85
N PHE A 45 -19.64 -5.23 -18.97
CA PHE A 45 -18.37 -5.65 -19.53
C PHE A 45 -18.52 -6.79 -20.52
N ALA A 46 -17.64 -6.85 -21.49
CA ALA A 46 -17.49 -8.01 -22.36
C ALA A 46 -16.01 -8.27 -22.68
N ILE A 47 -15.69 -9.53 -22.96
CA ILE A 47 -14.40 -9.90 -23.51
C ILE A 47 -14.49 -9.73 -25.03
N ASN A 48 -13.66 -8.85 -25.59
CA ASN A 48 -13.66 -8.53 -27.01
C ASN A 48 -12.97 -9.60 -27.84
N LYS A 49 -12.97 -9.44 -29.16
CA LYS A 49 -12.35 -10.39 -30.11
C LYS A 49 -10.83 -10.53 -29.98
N HIS A 50 -10.19 -9.66 -29.22
CA HIS A 50 -8.74 -9.69 -28.96
C HIS A 50 -8.41 -10.30 -27.58
N GLY A 51 -9.40 -10.85 -26.88
CA GLY A 51 -9.22 -11.42 -25.56
C GLY A 51 -9.08 -10.39 -24.43
N GLN A 52 -9.57 -9.16 -24.61
CA GLN A 52 -9.44 -8.09 -23.63
C GLN A 52 -10.79 -7.83 -22.96
N LEU A 53 -10.80 -7.59 -21.67
CA LEU A 53 -11.98 -7.09 -20.95
C LEU A 53 -12.24 -5.65 -21.40
N GLN A 54 -13.43 -5.37 -21.92
CA GLN A 54 -13.84 -4.06 -22.39
C GLN A 54 -15.13 -3.62 -21.71
N SER A 55 -15.20 -2.35 -21.27
CA SER A 55 -16.46 -1.76 -20.82
C SER A 55 -17.46 -1.67 -21.98
N GLN A 56 -18.73 -2.00 -21.73
CA GLN A 56 -19.80 -1.98 -22.72
C GLN A 56 -21.09 -1.41 -22.13
N VAL A 57 -21.12 -0.09 -21.98
CA VAL A 57 -22.26 0.61 -21.38
C VAL A 57 -22.73 1.73 -22.30
N SER A 58 -24.03 1.74 -22.64
CA SER A 58 -24.63 2.76 -23.51
C SER A 58 -25.04 4.06 -22.81
N GLN A 59 -24.84 4.14 -21.49
CA GLN A 59 -25.17 5.28 -20.63
C GLN A 59 -24.04 5.60 -19.66
N ALA A 60 -24.18 6.71 -18.91
CA ALA A 60 -23.24 6.99 -17.83
C ALA A 60 -23.40 5.93 -16.72
N ALA A 61 -22.30 5.37 -16.27
CA ALA A 61 -22.29 4.32 -15.26
C ALA A 61 -21.01 4.32 -14.43
N GLU A 62 -21.11 3.67 -13.29
CA GLU A 62 -20.01 3.16 -12.49
C GLU A 62 -20.16 1.64 -12.44
N SER A 63 -19.10 0.92 -12.74
CA SER A 63 -19.17 -0.52 -12.92
C SER A 63 -17.90 -1.17 -12.40
N ALA A 64 -18.05 -2.29 -11.70
CA ALA A 64 -16.92 -3.02 -11.12
C ALA A 64 -17.01 -4.53 -11.30
N LEU A 65 -15.85 -5.15 -11.49
CA LEU A 65 -15.66 -6.59 -11.38
C LEU A 65 -14.64 -6.88 -10.29
N PHE A 66 -14.91 -7.85 -9.45
CA PHE A 66 -14.12 -8.24 -8.29
C PHE A 66 -13.55 -9.65 -8.47
N HIS A 67 -12.30 -9.81 -8.11
CA HIS A 67 -11.61 -11.10 -8.02
C HIS A 67 -11.15 -11.31 -6.58
N THR A 68 -11.29 -12.52 -6.02
CA THR A 68 -10.76 -12.81 -4.69
C THR A 68 -9.25 -12.63 -4.67
N ASN A 69 -8.74 -11.90 -3.69
CA ASN A 69 -7.32 -11.63 -3.55
C ASN A 69 -6.94 -11.42 -2.08
N THR A 70 -6.02 -12.23 -1.60
CA THR A 70 -5.47 -12.11 -0.23
C THR A 70 -4.01 -11.67 -0.21
N CYS A 71 -3.40 -11.41 -1.39
CA CYS A 71 -2.03 -10.94 -1.46
C CYS A 71 -1.90 -9.52 -0.93
N ALA A 72 -0.96 -9.31 -0.02
CA ALA A 72 -0.71 -8.02 0.62
C ALA A 72 0.76 -7.80 1.04
N ILE A 73 1.58 -8.86 1.16
CA ILE A 73 2.99 -8.81 1.57
C ILE A 73 3.84 -9.40 0.46
N HIS A 74 5.05 -8.87 0.23
CA HIS A 74 5.91 -9.25 -0.90
C HIS A 74 5.10 -9.31 -2.19
N ALA A 75 4.21 -8.34 -2.36
CA ALA A 75 3.16 -8.40 -3.34
C ALA A 75 3.50 -7.58 -4.59
N GLU A 76 3.04 -8.06 -5.73
CA GLU A 76 3.08 -7.38 -7.00
C GLU A 76 1.71 -7.47 -7.68
N TRP A 77 1.20 -6.34 -8.11
CA TRP A 77 0.01 -6.20 -8.93
C TRP A 77 0.39 -5.58 -10.26
N GLN A 78 -0.07 -6.15 -11.34
CA GLN A 78 0.20 -5.65 -12.68
C GLN A 78 -1.05 -5.74 -13.55
N CYS A 79 -1.25 -4.77 -14.43
CA CYS A 79 -2.25 -4.83 -15.48
C CYS A 79 -1.84 -3.99 -16.69
N TRP A 80 -2.38 -4.34 -17.84
CA TRP A 80 -2.38 -3.50 -19.01
C TRP A 80 -3.73 -2.81 -19.19
N VAL A 81 -3.72 -1.54 -19.59
CA VAL A 81 -4.91 -0.71 -19.75
C VAL A 81 -4.84 0.06 -21.06
N ARG A 82 -5.97 0.10 -21.78
CA ARG A 82 -6.17 1.03 -22.88
C ARG A 82 -7.35 1.94 -22.57
N ILE A 83 -7.14 3.24 -22.70
CA ILE A 83 -8.21 4.24 -22.65
C ILE A 83 -8.28 4.94 -24.00
N SER A 84 -9.44 4.84 -24.67
CA SER A 84 -9.70 5.47 -25.97
C SER A 84 -10.45 6.78 -25.72
N GLY A 85 -9.80 7.92 -26.03
CA GLY A 85 -10.44 9.23 -25.89
C GLY A 85 -10.09 10.00 -24.63
N ASN A 86 -10.95 10.94 -24.24
CA ASN A 86 -10.64 11.94 -23.23
C ASN A 86 -10.95 11.46 -21.81
N CYS A 87 -9.93 11.53 -20.94
CA CYS A 87 -10.08 11.30 -19.50
C CYS A 87 -10.64 12.53 -18.79
N SER A 88 -11.43 12.31 -17.76
CA SER A 88 -12.00 13.35 -16.89
C SER A 88 -12.43 12.75 -15.55
N ALA A 89 -12.95 13.54 -14.64
CA ALA A 89 -13.55 13.04 -13.40
C ALA A 89 -14.68 12.01 -13.66
N GLN A 90 -15.33 12.07 -14.82
CA GLN A 90 -16.39 11.15 -15.23
C GLN A 90 -15.90 10.03 -16.16
N ASN A 91 -14.63 10.03 -16.55
CA ASN A 91 -14.04 9.06 -17.47
C ASN A 91 -12.68 8.63 -16.92
N GLN A 92 -12.69 7.55 -16.14
CA GLN A 92 -11.51 7.02 -15.45
C GLN A 92 -11.62 5.53 -15.24
N LEU A 93 -10.47 4.91 -15.10
CA LEU A 93 -10.32 3.51 -14.73
C LEU A 93 -9.56 3.42 -13.41
N ARG A 94 -9.96 2.51 -12.54
CA ARG A 94 -9.22 2.16 -11.32
C ARG A 94 -8.93 0.66 -11.31
N PHE A 95 -7.72 0.33 -10.94
CA PHE A 95 -7.34 -1.03 -10.58
C PHE A 95 -7.15 -1.08 -9.08
N TYR A 96 -8.10 -1.69 -8.38
CA TYR A 96 -8.01 -1.93 -6.94
C TYR A 96 -7.05 -3.09 -6.68
N LEU A 97 -5.96 -2.78 -6.00
CA LEU A 97 -4.94 -3.74 -5.60
C LEU A 97 -5.46 -4.62 -4.48
N THR A 98 -6.09 -3.97 -3.51
CA THR A 98 -6.68 -4.61 -2.32
C THR A 98 -7.99 -3.92 -1.96
N LEU A 99 -8.95 -4.70 -1.49
CA LEU A 99 -10.19 -4.27 -0.86
C LEU A 99 -10.48 -5.21 0.31
N THR A 100 -10.99 -4.69 1.41
CA THR A 100 -11.36 -5.50 2.57
C THR A 100 -12.67 -6.23 2.39
N ASP A 101 -13.53 -5.76 1.48
CA ASP A 101 -14.81 -6.38 1.16
C ASP A 101 -15.11 -6.24 -0.34
N LYS A 102 -16.16 -6.93 -0.81
CA LYS A 102 -16.68 -6.87 -2.17
C LYS A 102 -17.52 -5.59 -2.39
N ASP A 103 -16.92 -4.47 -2.09
CA ASP A 103 -17.48 -3.13 -2.28
C ASP A 103 -16.36 -2.17 -2.66
N ILE A 104 -16.55 -1.40 -3.73
CA ILE A 104 -15.57 -0.39 -4.19
C ILE A 104 -15.38 0.76 -3.20
N ASN A 105 -16.24 0.90 -2.20
CA ASN A 105 -16.11 1.89 -1.12
C ASN A 105 -15.46 1.30 0.14
N SER A 106 -15.17 0.02 0.18
CA SER A 106 -14.45 -0.61 1.30
C SER A 106 -13.02 -0.12 1.36
N ASP A 107 -12.38 -0.33 2.51
CA ASP A 107 -10.99 0.08 2.72
C ASP A 107 -10.05 -0.70 1.80
N GLY A 108 -9.02 -0.02 1.30
CA GLY A 108 -8.06 -0.64 0.38
C GLY A 108 -7.19 0.36 -0.37
N TYR A 109 -6.53 -0.14 -1.40
CA TYR A 109 -5.59 0.63 -2.22
C TYR A 109 -5.92 0.44 -3.69
N PHE A 110 -5.88 1.51 -4.47
CA PHE A 110 -6.11 1.43 -5.92
C PHE A 110 -5.22 2.38 -6.72
N VAL A 111 -4.88 1.97 -7.93
CA VAL A 111 -4.29 2.86 -8.93
C VAL A 111 -5.39 3.42 -9.80
N GLN A 112 -5.50 4.74 -9.86
CA GLN A 112 -6.33 5.43 -10.84
C GLN A 112 -5.51 5.76 -12.08
N ILE A 113 -6.03 5.39 -13.24
CA ILE A 113 -5.46 5.68 -14.56
C ILE A 113 -6.41 6.67 -15.26
N GLY A 114 -5.90 7.84 -15.62
CA GLY A 114 -6.70 8.89 -16.23
C GLY A 114 -7.26 9.89 -15.21
N GLY A 115 -8.57 10.14 -15.26
CA GLY A 115 -9.19 11.18 -14.45
C GLY A 115 -8.89 12.60 -14.92
N THR A 116 -9.17 13.60 -14.09
CA THR A 116 -9.02 15.02 -14.44
C THR A 116 -7.57 15.41 -14.74
N ASN A 117 -6.63 14.90 -13.95
CA ASN A 117 -5.21 15.25 -14.06
C ASN A 117 -4.47 14.43 -15.11
N LYS A 118 -5.12 13.41 -15.72
CA LYS A 118 -4.51 12.54 -16.75
C LYS A 118 -3.21 11.90 -16.29
N ASN A 119 -3.17 11.46 -15.05
CA ASN A 119 -2.01 10.84 -14.43
C ASN A 119 -2.28 9.38 -14.03
N ILE A 120 -1.27 8.78 -13.44
CA ILE A 120 -1.32 7.45 -12.84
C ILE A 120 -1.03 7.71 -11.37
N THR A 121 -1.99 7.41 -10.50
CA THR A 121 -1.95 7.82 -9.09
C THR A 121 -2.34 6.66 -8.21
N LEU A 122 -1.55 6.36 -7.18
CA LEU A 122 -1.90 5.41 -6.14
C LEU A 122 -2.67 6.13 -5.03
N TYR A 123 -3.79 5.56 -4.66
CA TYR A 123 -4.67 6.05 -3.59
C TYR A 123 -4.78 5.02 -2.48
N GLU A 124 -4.84 5.53 -1.27
CA GLU A 124 -5.43 4.85 -0.12
C GLU A 124 -6.90 5.20 -0.04
N GLN A 125 -7.75 4.22 0.25
CA GLN A 125 -9.16 4.42 0.53
C GLN A 125 -9.48 3.93 1.93
N ASN A 126 -10.06 4.81 2.73
CA ASN A 126 -10.43 4.52 4.11
C ASN A 126 -11.81 5.14 4.40
N ASN A 127 -12.77 4.31 4.85
CA ASN A 127 -14.16 4.71 5.10
C ASN A 127 -14.78 5.50 3.93
N GLY A 128 -14.58 5.03 2.68
CA GLY A 128 -15.10 5.66 1.47
C GLY A 128 -14.39 6.95 1.05
N THR A 129 -13.41 7.42 1.80
CA THR A 129 -12.58 8.59 1.46
C THR A 129 -11.28 8.13 0.82
N SER A 130 -10.92 8.74 -0.32
CA SER A 130 -9.68 8.39 -1.04
C SER A 130 -8.65 9.51 -0.88
N THR A 131 -7.45 9.14 -0.44
CA THR A 131 -6.28 10.01 -0.28
C THR A 131 -5.19 9.58 -1.25
N LYS A 132 -4.58 10.53 -1.93
CA LYS A 132 -3.42 10.26 -2.80
C LYS A 132 -2.19 9.96 -1.95
N ILE A 133 -1.49 8.88 -2.26
CA ILE A 133 -0.24 8.51 -1.59
C ILE A 133 0.97 8.49 -2.53
N ILE A 134 0.76 8.26 -3.84
CA ILE A 134 1.78 8.45 -4.87
C ILE A 134 1.12 9.16 -6.06
N GLU A 135 1.63 10.30 -6.48
CA GLU A 135 1.15 11.04 -7.64
C GLU A 135 2.33 11.61 -8.43
N HIS A 136 2.38 11.32 -9.72
CA HIS A 136 3.33 11.93 -10.64
C HIS A 136 2.60 12.85 -11.65
N PRO A 137 3.18 13.98 -12.07
CA PRO A 137 2.53 14.90 -12.99
C PRO A 137 2.18 14.25 -14.33
N GLN A 138 1.04 14.61 -14.85
CA GLN A 138 0.45 14.28 -16.17
C GLN A 138 1.23 13.28 -17.04
N ARG A 139 0.98 11.98 -16.84
CA ARG A 139 1.68 10.91 -17.56
C ARG A 139 1.05 10.55 -18.89
N ILE A 140 -0.28 10.55 -19.02
CA ILE A 140 -1.04 10.09 -20.18
C ILE A 140 -1.69 11.23 -20.94
N LYS A 141 -1.86 11.07 -22.24
CA LYS A 141 -2.43 12.13 -23.09
C LYS A 141 -3.95 12.21 -23.00
N CYS A 142 -4.65 11.08 -23.01
CA CYS A 142 -6.12 11.03 -22.97
C CYS A 142 -6.79 12.11 -23.83
N LEU A 143 -6.60 12.07 -25.14
CA LEU A 143 -7.18 13.03 -26.08
C LEU A 143 -8.24 12.36 -26.94
N ASP A 144 -9.25 13.12 -27.35
CA ASP A 144 -10.22 12.65 -28.33
C ASP A 144 -9.53 12.23 -29.63
N GLY A 145 -9.97 11.10 -30.18
CA GLY A 145 -9.38 10.52 -31.39
C GLY A 145 -8.06 9.80 -31.20
N SER A 146 -7.56 9.69 -29.96
CA SER A 146 -6.35 8.91 -29.65
C SER A 146 -6.62 7.87 -28.55
N ALA A 147 -5.74 6.88 -28.45
CA ALA A 147 -5.74 5.93 -27.36
C ALA A 147 -4.46 6.04 -26.55
N SER A 148 -4.56 5.85 -25.25
CA SER A 148 -3.43 5.70 -24.34
C SER A 148 -3.32 4.23 -23.95
N TYR A 149 -2.14 3.67 -24.07
CA TYR A 149 -1.80 2.28 -23.74
C TYR A 149 -0.83 2.33 -22.57
N VAL A 150 -1.22 1.75 -21.45
CA VAL A 150 -0.52 1.90 -20.18
C VAL A 150 -0.34 0.54 -19.53
N ASN A 151 0.89 0.18 -19.23
CA ASN A 151 1.19 -0.91 -18.31
C ASN A 151 1.40 -0.30 -16.91
N VAL A 152 0.74 -0.85 -15.92
CA VAL A 152 0.87 -0.46 -14.53
C VAL A 152 1.43 -1.62 -13.73
N ARG A 153 2.38 -1.34 -12.86
CA ARG A 153 2.90 -2.30 -11.90
C ARG A 153 3.04 -1.61 -10.54
N VAL A 154 2.54 -2.26 -9.52
CA VAL A 154 2.73 -1.85 -8.13
C VAL A 154 3.39 -2.99 -7.39
N THR A 155 4.43 -2.70 -6.63
CA THR A 155 5.04 -3.67 -5.72
C THR A 155 4.89 -3.18 -4.29
N ARG A 156 4.80 -4.08 -3.33
CA ARG A 156 4.86 -3.81 -1.91
C ARG A 156 5.78 -4.83 -1.25
N ASP A 157 6.81 -4.36 -0.58
CA ASP A 157 7.75 -5.22 0.13
C ASP A 157 7.21 -5.69 1.50
N ALA A 158 8.02 -6.44 2.25
CA ALA A 158 7.69 -6.91 3.59
C ALA A 158 7.56 -5.78 4.59
N ASP A 159 8.35 -4.73 4.41
CA ASP A 159 8.44 -3.61 5.34
C ASP A 159 7.30 -2.59 5.14
N GLY A 160 6.52 -2.76 4.07
CA GLY A 160 5.34 -1.94 3.78
C GLY A 160 5.56 -0.83 2.77
N LEU A 161 6.70 -0.82 2.06
CA LEU A 161 6.98 0.19 1.06
C LEU A 161 6.30 -0.17 -0.27
N PHE A 162 5.39 0.68 -0.73
CA PHE A 162 4.81 0.63 -2.06
C PHE A 162 5.70 1.35 -3.06
N HIS A 163 5.88 0.74 -4.23
CA HIS A 163 6.46 1.37 -5.41
C HIS A 163 5.44 1.33 -6.54
N LEU A 164 5.18 2.46 -7.16
CA LEU A 164 4.32 2.57 -8.34
C LEU A 164 5.17 2.74 -9.58
N PHE A 165 4.96 1.88 -10.58
CA PHE A 165 5.61 1.95 -11.88
C PHE A 165 4.58 2.05 -12.99
N SER A 166 4.92 2.75 -14.06
CA SER A 166 4.17 2.74 -15.30
C SER A 166 5.09 2.58 -16.52
N TRP A 167 4.53 2.07 -17.60
CA TRP A 167 5.15 2.06 -18.91
C TRP A 167 4.09 2.41 -19.94
N ILE A 168 4.23 3.57 -20.56
CA ILE A 168 3.30 4.09 -21.58
C ILE A 168 3.86 3.76 -22.93
N GLU A 169 3.14 2.93 -23.68
CA GLU A 169 3.54 2.50 -25.01
C GLU A 169 3.67 3.69 -25.97
N GLY A 170 4.73 3.68 -26.76
CA GLY A 170 5.06 4.77 -27.67
C GLY A 170 5.60 6.06 -27.02
N LYS A 171 5.76 6.07 -25.68
CA LYS A 171 6.37 7.18 -24.94
C LYS A 171 7.60 6.72 -24.17
N ASP A 172 7.50 5.65 -23.42
CA ASP A 172 8.55 5.14 -22.54
C ASP A 172 9.31 3.99 -23.20
N SER A 173 10.61 3.90 -22.99
CA SER A 173 11.45 2.79 -23.44
C SER A 173 11.53 1.64 -22.43
N THR A 174 11.18 1.91 -21.18
CA THR A 174 11.20 0.98 -20.05
C THR A 174 10.20 1.41 -18.99
N TRP A 175 10.08 0.65 -17.92
CA TRP A 175 9.32 1.03 -16.73
C TRP A 175 9.86 2.32 -16.11
N VAL A 176 8.96 3.22 -15.77
CA VAL A 176 9.23 4.47 -15.05
C VAL A 176 8.65 4.34 -13.66
N GLU A 177 9.45 4.59 -12.65
CA GLU A 177 8.98 4.69 -11.27
C GLU A 177 8.28 6.04 -11.07
N GLU A 178 7.02 5.99 -10.67
CA GLU A 178 6.18 7.16 -10.42
C GLU A 178 6.33 7.69 -9.00
N GLY A 179 6.83 6.87 -8.09
CA GLY A 179 7.12 7.20 -6.71
C GLY A 179 6.98 6.02 -5.76
N VAL A 180 7.21 6.32 -4.48
CA VAL A 180 7.14 5.37 -3.38
C VAL A 180 6.27 5.91 -2.25
N ALA A 181 5.64 5.02 -1.47
CA ALA A 181 4.89 5.38 -0.27
C ALA A 181 4.95 4.26 0.74
N PHE A 182 5.10 4.61 2.01
CA PHE A 182 5.09 3.65 3.09
C PHE A 182 3.66 3.46 3.63
N VAL A 183 3.25 2.19 3.76
CA VAL A 183 1.97 1.79 4.33
C VAL A 183 2.20 0.56 5.22
N PRO A 184 2.09 0.69 6.53
CA PRO A 184 2.50 -0.36 7.47
C PRO A 184 1.64 -1.62 7.37
N MET A 185 0.34 -1.46 7.17
CA MET A 185 -0.59 -2.60 7.13
C MET A 185 -1.53 -2.49 5.95
N VAL A 186 -1.75 -3.62 5.26
CA VAL A 186 -2.69 -3.74 4.16
C VAL A 186 -3.53 -5.00 4.36
N GLN A 187 -4.84 -4.85 4.40
CA GLN A 187 -5.77 -5.96 4.39
C GLN A 187 -6.30 -6.17 2.98
N SER A 188 -6.47 -7.43 2.57
CA SER A 188 -6.98 -7.77 1.25
C SER A 188 -7.89 -8.99 1.32
N ALA A 189 -9.07 -8.86 0.76
CA ALA A 189 -9.99 -9.95 0.46
C ALA A 189 -10.31 -9.99 -1.05
N TYR A 190 -10.21 -8.84 -1.74
CA TYR A 190 -10.50 -8.71 -3.16
C TYR A 190 -9.50 -7.77 -3.84
N SER A 191 -9.31 -7.97 -5.14
CA SER A 191 -8.89 -6.97 -6.12
C SER A 191 -10.08 -6.65 -7.01
N ALA A 192 -10.09 -5.46 -7.64
CA ALA A 192 -11.19 -5.12 -8.55
C ALA A 192 -10.72 -4.26 -9.73
N VAL A 193 -11.47 -4.36 -10.81
CA VAL A 193 -11.41 -3.43 -11.92
C VAL A 193 -12.67 -2.56 -11.85
N TYR A 194 -12.50 -1.25 -11.88
CA TYR A 194 -13.59 -0.29 -11.83
C TYR A 194 -13.47 0.69 -12.98
N VAL A 195 -14.60 0.96 -13.64
CA VAL A 195 -14.71 1.96 -14.69
C VAL A 195 -15.83 2.93 -14.34
N ARG A 196 -15.54 4.22 -14.43
CA ARG A 196 -16.51 5.28 -14.45
C ARG A 196 -16.54 5.90 -15.83
N ASN A 197 -17.70 5.95 -16.47
CA ASN A 197 -17.86 6.48 -17.81
C ASN A 197 -19.03 7.46 -17.93
N SER A 198 -18.84 8.49 -18.74
CA SER A 198 -19.95 9.31 -19.25
C SER A 198 -20.70 8.55 -20.35
N LYS A 199 -21.90 9.02 -20.70
CA LYS A 199 -22.78 8.38 -21.70
C LYS A 199 -22.06 8.07 -23.04
N THR A 200 -21.13 8.90 -23.47
CA THR A 200 -20.46 8.77 -24.77
C THR A 200 -19.17 7.96 -24.69
N ARG A 201 -18.75 7.49 -23.50
CA ARG A 201 -17.45 6.84 -23.26
C ARG A 201 -17.55 5.44 -22.68
N GLY A 202 -18.72 4.82 -22.72
CA GLY A 202 -18.95 3.51 -22.10
C GLY A 202 -18.29 2.34 -22.82
N TYR A 203 -17.62 2.56 -23.93
CA TYR A 203 -16.88 1.53 -24.72
C TYR A 203 -15.38 1.82 -24.81
N ASP A 204 -14.88 2.78 -24.06
CA ASP A 204 -13.53 3.35 -24.24
C ASP A 204 -12.47 2.74 -23.32
N PHE A 205 -12.84 1.86 -22.38
CA PHE A 205 -11.94 1.30 -21.37
C PHE A 205 -11.69 -0.18 -21.62
N TYR A 206 -10.41 -0.55 -21.63
CA TYR A 206 -9.95 -1.93 -21.87
C TYR A 206 -8.93 -2.30 -20.81
N ILE A 207 -9.01 -3.54 -20.31
CA ILE A 207 -8.11 -4.11 -19.34
C ILE A 207 -7.66 -5.46 -19.82
N ASP A 208 -6.39 -5.80 -19.58
CA ASP A 208 -5.79 -7.05 -19.98
C ASP A 208 -4.60 -7.41 -19.08
N ASN A 209 -4.13 -8.65 -19.17
CA ASN A 209 -2.92 -9.11 -18.50
C ASN A 209 -2.87 -8.74 -17.00
N VAL A 210 -3.97 -8.95 -16.29
CA VAL A 210 -4.01 -8.74 -14.84
C VAL A 210 -3.22 -9.86 -14.17
N GLN A 211 -2.24 -9.49 -13.36
CA GLN A 211 -1.45 -10.43 -12.57
C GLN A 211 -1.35 -9.94 -11.15
N VAL A 212 -1.52 -10.86 -10.20
CA VAL A 212 -1.32 -10.62 -8.78
C VAL A 212 -0.46 -11.73 -8.21
N ARG A 213 0.60 -11.36 -7.53
CA ARG A 213 1.53 -12.28 -6.85
C ARG A 213 1.81 -11.75 -5.47
N GLY A 214 2.05 -12.63 -4.53
CA GLY A 214 2.44 -12.23 -3.19
C GLY A 214 1.97 -13.20 -2.13
N GLU A 215 2.15 -12.79 -0.90
CA GLU A 215 1.79 -13.53 0.29
C GLU A 215 0.56 -12.90 0.94
N GLN A 216 -0.23 -13.72 1.59
CA GLN A 216 -1.35 -13.25 2.39
C GLN A 216 -0.81 -12.54 3.63
N GLN A 217 -1.28 -11.33 3.87
CA GLN A 217 -1.13 -10.75 5.19
C GLN A 217 -2.04 -11.54 6.14
N GLN A 218 -1.44 -12.23 7.10
CA GLN A 218 -2.23 -12.94 8.10
C GLN A 218 -3.05 -11.91 8.86
N SER A 219 -4.38 -12.05 8.81
CA SER A 219 -5.28 -11.20 9.59
C SER A 219 -4.96 -11.33 11.08
N PRO A 220 -4.98 -10.23 11.83
CA PRO A 220 -4.85 -10.30 13.29
C PRO A 220 -5.99 -11.09 13.97
N LEU A 221 -7.04 -11.46 13.24
CA LEU A 221 -8.25 -12.15 13.73
C LEU A 221 -8.22 -13.69 13.62
N GLY A 222 -7.02 -14.30 13.56
CA GLY A 222 -6.91 -15.77 13.52
C GLY A 222 -5.68 -16.34 14.21
N ASN A 223 -4.66 -15.58 14.38
CA ASN A 223 -3.55 -15.72 15.31
C ASN A 223 -3.06 -14.32 15.57
N GLN A 224 -3.16 -13.83 16.80
CA GLN A 224 -2.35 -12.71 17.22
C GLN A 224 -0.93 -13.00 16.74
N THR A 225 -0.40 -12.26 15.75
CA THR A 225 1.01 -12.04 15.70
C THR A 225 1.31 -11.30 17.00
N THR A 226 1.46 -12.06 18.05
CA THR A 226 2.18 -11.59 19.20
C THR A 226 3.56 -11.30 18.62
N TYR A 227 3.85 -10.02 18.37
CA TYR A 227 5.24 -9.64 18.29
C TYR A 227 5.84 -10.17 19.58
N ASP A 228 6.68 -11.19 19.48
CA ASP A 228 7.27 -11.80 20.68
C ASP A 228 8.00 -10.75 21.54
N LYS A 229 8.28 -9.59 20.94
CA LYS A 229 8.95 -8.44 21.58
C LYS A 229 8.49 -7.13 20.96
N ALA A 230 8.45 -6.08 21.78
CA ALA A 230 8.33 -4.71 21.28
C ALA A 230 9.51 -4.36 20.38
N SER A 231 9.24 -3.63 19.31
CA SER A 231 10.26 -3.10 18.39
C SER A 231 9.92 -1.68 17.95
N ALA A 232 10.95 -0.94 17.53
CA ALA A 232 10.77 0.38 16.94
C ALA A 232 11.76 0.52 15.77
N THR A 233 11.28 0.98 14.63
CA THR A 233 12.06 1.11 13.39
C THR A 233 11.91 2.53 12.85
N LEU A 234 13.03 3.16 12.49
CA LEU A 234 13.04 4.43 11.80
C LEU A 234 12.73 4.20 10.31
N LEU A 235 11.76 4.94 9.76
CA LEU A 235 11.29 4.73 8.38
C LEU A 235 12.12 5.52 7.35
N SER A 236 12.71 6.65 7.76
CA SER A 236 13.68 7.44 7.00
C SER A 236 14.66 8.08 7.98
N ASP A 237 15.90 8.27 7.60
CA ASP A 237 16.91 8.98 8.37
C ASP A 237 17.17 10.42 7.89
N ASN A 238 16.44 10.85 6.85
CA ASN A 238 16.48 12.20 6.30
C ASN A 238 15.16 12.93 6.52
N LEU A 239 15.25 14.22 6.81
CA LEU A 239 14.13 15.14 6.96
C LEU A 239 14.45 16.44 6.21
N SER A 240 13.58 16.82 5.28
CA SER A 240 13.69 18.05 4.47
C SER A 240 12.33 18.75 4.43
N PRO A 241 11.94 19.48 5.50
CA PRO A 241 10.60 20.04 5.66
C PRO A 241 10.41 21.29 4.79
N ASN A 242 10.39 21.14 3.48
CA ASN A 242 10.21 22.18 2.48
C ASN A 242 8.79 22.21 1.87
N HIS A 243 7.91 21.28 2.31
CA HIS A 243 6.52 21.09 1.87
C HIS A 243 6.40 20.71 0.39
N ASP A 244 7.39 20.01 -0.16
CA ASP A 244 7.32 19.47 -1.54
C ASP A 244 6.68 18.07 -1.60
N GLY A 245 6.36 17.48 -0.45
CA GLY A 245 5.78 16.16 -0.29
C GLY A 245 6.82 15.04 -0.22
N TRP A 246 8.12 15.39 -0.13
CA TRP A 246 9.21 14.44 -0.03
C TRP A 246 10.06 14.71 1.21
N GLU A 247 10.23 13.72 2.08
CA GLU A 247 10.99 13.82 3.33
C GLU A 247 10.56 15.00 4.24
N ASP A 248 9.28 15.43 4.15
CA ASP A 248 8.73 16.51 4.98
C ASP A 248 8.55 16.10 6.45
N GLU A 249 8.53 14.80 6.72
CA GLU A 249 8.43 14.21 8.05
C GLU A 249 9.37 13.00 8.17
N VAL A 250 9.87 12.77 9.37
CA VAL A 250 10.58 11.54 9.72
C VAL A 250 9.79 10.78 10.78
N CYS A 251 9.56 9.50 10.55
CA CYS A 251 8.67 8.70 11.37
C CYS A 251 9.36 7.48 11.98
N ILE A 252 8.92 7.11 13.19
CA ILE A 252 9.23 5.85 13.84
C ILE A 252 7.98 4.97 13.81
N GLN A 253 8.12 3.75 13.33
CA GLN A 253 7.15 2.68 13.50
C GLN A 253 7.40 1.96 14.81
N ALA A 254 6.45 2.01 15.72
CA ALA A 254 6.45 1.22 16.95
C ALA A 254 5.53 0.01 16.80
N LEU A 255 6.05 -1.18 17.08
CA LEU A 255 5.28 -2.43 17.09
C LEU A 255 5.36 -3.05 18.48
N VAL A 256 4.20 -3.43 19.06
CA VAL A 256 4.12 -4.01 20.38
C VAL A 256 3.26 -5.27 20.39
N PRO A 257 3.55 -6.25 21.29
CA PRO A 257 2.84 -7.55 21.34
C PRO A 257 1.34 -7.44 21.60
N ASN A 258 0.91 -6.43 22.34
CA ASN A 258 -0.47 -6.18 22.76
C ASN A 258 -0.68 -4.70 23.12
N ASP A 259 -1.91 -4.33 23.41
CA ASP A 259 -2.30 -2.94 23.75
C ASP A 259 -1.95 -2.52 25.19
N ASP A 260 -1.18 -3.34 25.92
CA ASP A 260 -0.72 -3.02 27.29
C ASP A 260 0.51 -2.11 27.33
N TYR A 261 0.93 -1.58 26.17
CA TYR A 261 2.12 -0.75 26.09
C TYR A 261 1.80 0.74 26.10
N ILE A 262 2.70 1.48 26.77
CA ILE A 262 2.77 2.93 26.68
C ILE A 262 4.06 3.34 25.98
N ALA A 263 3.96 4.39 25.17
CA ALA A 263 5.09 4.98 24.46
C ALA A 263 5.45 6.35 25.04
N THR A 264 6.75 6.60 25.06
CA THR A 264 7.31 7.96 25.20
C THR A 264 8.27 8.16 24.04
N CYS A 265 8.01 9.17 23.23
CA CYS A 265 8.85 9.48 22.06
C CYS A 265 9.19 10.98 22.04
N ALA A 266 10.46 11.30 21.83
CA ALA A 266 10.93 12.66 21.81
C ALA A 266 12.17 12.83 20.92
N VAL A 267 12.36 14.05 20.45
CA VAL A 267 13.47 14.48 19.61
C VAL A 267 14.46 15.30 20.42
N TYR A 268 15.73 15.00 20.30
CA TYR A 268 16.82 15.69 20.97
C TYR A 268 17.85 16.18 19.96
N THR A 269 18.55 17.26 20.27
CA THR A 269 19.78 17.62 19.56
C THR A 269 20.87 16.57 19.84
N ALA A 270 21.94 16.57 19.02
CA ALA A 270 23.12 15.74 19.25
C ALA A 270 23.76 15.95 20.66
N ASN A 271 23.57 17.13 21.26
CA ASN A 271 24.06 17.47 22.60
C ASN A 271 23.07 17.09 23.73
N GLY A 272 21.95 16.44 23.41
CA GLY A 272 20.97 15.95 24.37
C GLY A 272 19.93 16.99 24.84
N MET A 273 19.81 18.16 24.21
CA MET A 273 18.73 19.10 24.50
C MET A 273 17.44 18.65 23.85
N LEU A 274 16.32 18.69 24.61
CA LEU A 274 14.99 18.37 24.10
C LEU A 274 14.54 19.38 23.05
N VAL A 275 14.12 18.90 21.89
CA VAL A 275 13.63 19.69 20.77
C VAL A 275 12.11 19.60 20.65
N LYS A 276 11.56 18.40 20.69
CA LYS A 276 10.12 18.12 20.57
C LYS A 276 9.75 16.86 21.34
N THR A 277 8.59 16.86 21.97
CA THR A 277 7.96 15.65 22.49
C THR A 277 6.88 15.23 21.50
N LEU A 278 6.98 14.01 20.96
CA LEU A 278 5.99 13.47 20.03
C LEU A 278 4.84 12.79 20.78
N CYS A 279 5.18 12.00 21.81
CA CYS A 279 4.21 11.47 22.76
C CYS A 279 4.88 11.26 24.13
N GLN A 280 4.06 11.27 25.20
CA GLN A 280 4.56 11.06 26.55
C GLN A 280 3.61 10.18 27.36
N GLN A 281 4.07 8.97 27.69
CA GLN A 281 3.30 7.96 28.43
C GLN A 281 1.90 7.71 27.82
N THR A 282 1.83 7.71 26.49
CA THR A 282 0.59 7.50 25.74
C THR A 282 0.41 6.02 25.47
N THR A 283 -0.79 5.49 25.74
CA THR A 283 -1.15 4.12 25.32
C THR A 283 -1.09 4.03 23.81
N ILE A 284 -0.45 2.99 23.29
CA ILE A 284 -0.34 2.74 21.86
C ILE A 284 -1.02 1.41 21.50
N SER A 285 -1.57 1.35 20.31
CA SER A 285 -2.03 0.11 19.69
C SER A 285 -0.85 -0.77 19.27
N GLN A 286 -1.14 -2.00 18.83
CA GLN A 286 -0.09 -2.96 18.43
C GLN A 286 0.83 -2.43 17.34
N SER A 287 0.39 -1.44 16.57
CA SER A 287 1.17 -0.74 15.55
C SER A 287 0.86 0.75 15.61
N GLU A 288 1.87 1.58 15.85
CA GLU A 288 1.75 3.04 15.96
C GLU A 288 2.87 3.72 15.18
N THR A 289 2.54 4.80 14.47
CA THR A 289 3.52 5.61 13.74
C THR A 289 3.64 6.98 14.39
N LEU A 290 4.84 7.37 14.78
CA LEU A 290 5.15 8.61 15.46
C LEU A 290 6.07 9.46 14.59
N CYS A 291 5.60 10.61 14.10
CA CYS A 291 6.32 11.43 13.14
C CYS A 291 6.79 12.76 13.72
N TRP A 292 7.91 13.24 13.22
CA TRP A 292 8.46 14.57 13.50
C TRP A 292 8.58 15.37 12.19
N ASP A 293 7.98 16.56 12.21
CA ASP A 293 7.87 17.52 11.11
C ASP A 293 9.02 18.56 11.05
N GLY A 294 10.08 18.34 11.80
CA GLY A 294 11.20 19.28 11.88
C GLY A 294 10.93 20.51 12.75
N THR A 295 9.81 20.56 13.50
CA THR A 295 9.51 21.69 14.38
C THR A 295 9.98 21.47 15.83
N THR A 296 10.26 22.56 16.53
CA THR A 296 10.59 22.59 17.96
C THR A 296 9.34 22.61 18.85
N LEU A 297 9.51 22.53 20.17
CA LEU A 297 8.42 22.71 21.16
C LEU A 297 7.67 24.04 21.01
N GLN A 298 8.32 25.08 20.48
CA GLN A 298 7.74 26.40 20.26
C GLN A 298 7.07 26.53 18.89
N GLY A 299 7.10 25.48 18.07
CA GLY A 299 6.54 25.48 16.72
C GLY A 299 7.44 26.14 15.65
N ASN A 300 8.67 26.51 16.00
CA ASN A 300 9.64 27.01 15.03
C ASN A 300 10.33 25.87 14.32
N THR A 301 10.76 26.08 13.07
CA THR A 301 11.60 25.10 12.35
C THR A 301 12.92 24.92 13.11
N ALA A 302 13.32 23.68 13.34
CA ALA A 302 14.61 23.34 13.93
C ALA A 302 15.77 23.69 12.97
N GLU A 303 16.96 23.89 13.55
CA GLU A 303 18.17 24.18 12.76
C GLU A 303 18.63 22.94 11.97
N ILE A 304 19.27 23.17 10.82
CA ILE A 304 19.90 22.08 10.06
C ILE A 304 20.93 21.38 10.93
N GLY A 305 20.90 20.05 10.94
CA GLY A 305 21.83 19.27 11.74
C GLY A 305 21.39 17.85 12.01
N VAL A 306 22.11 17.17 12.89
CA VAL A 306 21.81 15.80 13.32
C VAL A 306 21.02 15.85 14.61
N TYR A 307 19.93 15.08 14.65
CA TYR A 307 19.03 14.92 15.78
C TYR A 307 18.96 13.47 16.20
N VAL A 308 18.50 13.23 17.41
CA VAL A 308 18.27 11.91 17.96
C VAL A 308 16.80 11.75 18.28
N LEU A 309 16.11 10.85 17.59
CA LEU A 309 14.79 10.38 17.98
C LEU A 309 14.97 9.31 19.06
N TYR A 310 14.40 9.55 20.21
CA TYR A 310 14.36 8.59 21.32
C TYR A 310 12.95 8.04 21.47
N ILE A 311 12.84 6.72 21.57
CA ILE A 311 11.59 6.05 21.89
C ILE A 311 11.78 5.07 23.04
N GLU A 312 10.82 5.08 23.98
CA GLU A 312 10.66 4.10 25.03
C GLU A 312 9.27 3.46 24.90
N LEU A 313 9.22 2.13 24.75
CA LEU A 313 8.02 1.32 24.79
C LEU A 313 8.04 0.48 26.06
N ARG A 314 7.06 0.67 26.95
CA ARG A 314 6.99 0.00 28.23
C ARG A 314 5.65 -0.71 28.40
N ASN A 315 5.70 -2.02 28.67
CA ASN A 315 4.51 -2.79 29.05
C ASN A 315 4.10 -2.43 30.49
N GLN A 316 2.81 -2.09 30.68
CA GLN A 316 2.28 -1.62 31.95
C GLN A 316 2.17 -2.74 33.01
N HIS A 317 2.03 -3.98 32.58
CA HIS A 317 1.85 -5.15 33.46
C HIS A 317 3.16 -5.87 33.75
N THR A 318 3.94 -6.17 32.72
CA THR A 318 5.19 -6.93 32.85
C THR A 318 6.41 -6.04 33.15
N HIS A 319 6.26 -4.71 32.99
CA HIS A 319 7.34 -3.72 33.09
C HIS A 319 8.49 -3.93 32.09
N HIS A 320 8.31 -4.81 31.11
CA HIS A 320 9.28 -4.95 30.01
C HIS A 320 9.39 -3.61 29.27
N THR A 321 10.62 -3.18 29.03
CA THR A 321 10.89 -1.88 28.41
C THR A 321 11.88 -2.01 27.29
N LEU A 322 11.52 -1.50 26.11
CA LEU A 322 12.40 -1.26 24.96
C LEU A 322 12.79 0.22 24.95
N ARG A 323 14.07 0.52 24.76
CA ARG A 323 14.59 1.87 24.54
C ARG A 323 15.46 1.89 23.32
N GLN A 324 15.19 2.81 22.41
CA GLN A 324 16.01 2.99 21.19
C GLN A 324 16.32 4.47 20.97
N ARG A 325 17.45 4.72 20.31
CA ARG A 325 17.92 6.01 19.85
C ARG A 325 18.30 5.89 18.39
N MET A 326 17.75 6.73 17.55
CA MET A 326 17.93 6.71 16.11
C MET A 326 18.37 8.08 15.64
N ALA A 327 19.42 8.14 14.84
CA ALA A 327 19.94 9.40 14.31
C ALA A 327 19.12 9.81 13.08
N VAL A 328 18.85 11.10 12.97
CA VAL A 328 18.14 11.71 11.85
C VAL A 328 18.89 12.96 11.41
N SER A 329 19.02 13.15 10.11
CA SER A 329 19.60 14.34 9.50
C SER A 329 18.49 15.28 9.03
N LEU A 330 18.42 16.49 9.59
CA LEU A 330 17.56 17.56 9.08
C LEU A 330 18.34 18.38 8.08
N THR A 331 17.82 18.45 6.87
CA THR A 331 18.39 19.21 5.73
C THR A 331 17.38 20.29 5.28
N ARG A 332 17.66 20.97 4.19
CA ARG A 332 16.73 21.94 3.55
C ARG A 332 16.52 21.59 2.09
#